data_074055661398772376d865893e089490
#
_entry.id   074055661398772376d865893e089490
#
_cell.length_a   1.000
_cell.length_b   1.000
_cell.length_c   1.000
_cell.angle_alpha   90.00
_cell.angle_beta   90.00
_cell.angle_gamma   90.00
#
_symmetry.space_group_name_H-M   'P 1'
#
loop_
_entity.id
_entity.type
_entity.pdbx_description
1 polymer ?
#
loop_
_entity_poly.entity_id
_entity_poly.type
_entity_poly.pdbx_seq_one_letter_code
_entity_poly.pdbx_strand_id
1 'polypeptide(L)'
;MKRALRRAALIALGVAADLTPIVRMTSRQTLPPNMSAGILGAELATWAAISPSLLPRPWWVTAANVAIGQGIGHLGAASTSFVLNSIGKRPQDRLGPQHRQILHLAIGAGTAFNAMLSLRNQKKQAALVNKQLVRGPATAAIGLAAGTAGYGTLLLIGEATQLAVTRLSRQLGRWVPALVAWPVATAGLSLTAFALSDRVVFRRWLRSLSHQAQRINRQIFPGTSMPWEPERSGSPWSLEPWSALGQQGRRFVSNGPRARDIHKATGIDAKEPIRIYAGYIPGRSFRQSAEKIRSELERTGALRRETIVIQMPAGSGWINNWGASSYEFLTGGDCVTITMQYSYLPSVFAYLVDKSSPKQAAQELMRVVQEELDKLPEENRPRLYFAGESLGAYAIMDSFHNVDELLSACNGAVFSGPPRMTRFTQRLRRDIGSLERLPVIDGGKHVRYAAAPEHTLHDAFGNDFTHAWRRPRMLIAQHASDAIVWWDLNLLVRRPTWIHEPQPEALHADTFRQLRWVPFITWWQIGLDQINSLNVPGGHGHNYFEEMLWYWDEVLGSQSRQALTPKLAKKIARFIRRDA
;
A
#
# COMPACT_ATOMS: atom_id res chain seq x y z
N MET A 1 6.43 28.01 27.73
CA MET A 1 4.99 27.81 27.50
C MET A 1 4.23 29.13 27.31
N LYS A 2 4.19 30.08 28.28
CA LYS A 2 3.47 31.37 28.16
C LYS A 2 3.80 32.20 26.91
N ARG A 3 5.08 32.28 26.49
CA ARG A 3 5.48 33.02 25.27
C ARG A 3 5.02 32.34 23.97
N ALA A 4 5.01 31.01 23.91
CA ALA A 4 4.50 30.26 22.75
C ALA A 4 2.99 30.44 22.61
N LEU A 5 2.24 30.34 23.70
CA LEU A 5 0.80 30.58 23.73
C LEU A 5 0.45 32.02 23.31
N ARG A 6 1.19 33.02 23.80
CA ARG A 6 1.00 34.42 23.42
C ARG A 6 1.29 34.64 21.92
N ARG A 7 2.34 33.99 21.35
CA ARG A 7 2.60 34.04 19.91
C ARG A 7 1.53 33.36 19.09
N ALA A 8 1.08 32.19 19.51
CA ALA A 8 -0.03 31.48 18.86
C ALA A 8 -1.32 32.34 18.85
N ALA A 9 -1.64 32.98 19.96
CA ALA A 9 -2.77 33.91 20.04
C ALA A 9 -2.60 35.11 19.09
N LEU A 10 -1.38 35.69 18.99
CA LEU A 10 -1.10 36.79 18.07
C LEU A 10 -1.18 36.34 16.59
N ILE A 11 -0.75 35.11 16.27
CA ILE A 11 -0.90 34.54 14.93
C ILE A 11 -2.39 34.37 14.60
N ALA A 12 -3.17 33.76 15.52
CA ALA A 12 -4.59 33.57 15.32
C ALA A 12 -5.35 34.90 15.14
N LEU A 13 -5.00 35.90 15.96
CA LEU A 13 -5.55 37.26 15.85
C LEU A 13 -5.14 37.94 14.53
N GLY A 14 -3.88 37.75 14.07
CA GLY A 14 -3.39 38.26 12.79
C GLY A 14 -4.14 37.66 11.62
N VAL A 15 -4.31 36.33 11.61
CA VAL A 15 -5.10 35.63 10.59
C VAL A 15 -6.57 36.07 10.63
N ALA A 16 -7.17 36.17 11.81
CA ALA A 16 -8.53 36.66 11.96
C ALA A 16 -8.69 38.09 11.45
N ALA A 17 -7.70 38.96 11.69
CA ALA A 17 -7.70 40.32 11.19
C ALA A 17 -7.55 40.38 9.66
N ASP A 18 -6.70 39.53 9.08
CA ASP A 18 -6.52 39.43 7.64
C ASP A 18 -7.79 38.87 6.94
N LEU A 19 -8.53 38.00 7.61
CA LEU A 19 -9.79 37.43 7.09
C LEU A 19 -11.02 38.29 7.34
N THR A 20 -10.96 39.25 8.30
CA THR A 20 -12.13 40.03 8.71
C THR A 20 -11.95 41.51 8.31
N PRO A 21 -12.64 42.01 7.24
CA PRO A 21 -12.45 43.37 6.74
C PRO A 21 -12.76 44.48 7.77
N ILE A 22 -13.50 44.17 8.83
CA ILE A 22 -13.97 45.13 9.83
C ILE A 22 -12.95 45.31 10.97
N VAL A 23 -12.06 44.37 11.18
CA VAL A 23 -11.07 44.45 12.26
C VAL A 23 -9.84 45.22 11.79
N ARG A 24 -9.79 46.51 12.12
CA ARG A 24 -8.58 47.32 11.95
C ARG A 24 -7.57 46.97 13.02
N MET A 25 -6.58 46.17 12.66
CA MET A 25 -5.40 46.03 13.53
C MET A 25 -4.46 47.23 13.31
N THR A 26 -3.97 47.79 14.39
CA THR A 26 -2.97 48.87 14.37
C THR A 26 -1.77 48.49 13.51
N SER A 27 -1.10 49.45 12.91
CA SER A 27 -0.02 49.35 11.91
C SER A 27 1.24 48.54 12.29
N ARG A 28 1.26 47.85 13.45
CA ARG A 28 2.35 46.98 13.85
C ARG A 28 2.12 45.57 13.28
N GLN A 29 3.10 45.06 12.52
CA GLN A 29 3.10 43.67 12.08
C GLN A 29 2.91 42.73 13.29
N THR A 30 1.76 42.06 13.34
CA THR A 30 1.42 41.11 14.42
C THR A 30 1.95 39.71 14.10
N LEU A 31 2.16 39.42 12.81
CA LEU A 31 2.68 38.13 12.34
C LEU A 31 4.23 38.14 12.27
N PRO A 32 4.86 36.99 12.59
CA PRO A 32 6.30 36.80 12.36
C PRO A 32 6.68 37.03 10.89
N PRO A 33 7.96 37.37 10.59
CA PRO A 33 8.42 37.51 9.21
C PRO A 33 8.10 36.24 8.38
N ASN A 34 7.66 36.44 7.14
CA ASN A 34 7.26 35.40 6.18
C ASN A 34 6.04 34.53 6.57
N MET A 35 5.44 34.74 7.74
CA MET A 35 4.26 33.97 8.20
C MET A 35 3.05 34.23 7.31
N SER A 36 2.82 35.47 6.89
CA SER A 36 1.73 35.84 5.98
C SER A 36 1.83 35.10 4.64
N ALA A 37 3.02 35.03 4.05
CA ALA A 37 3.27 34.25 2.83
C ALA A 37 3.05 32.73 3.09
N GLY A 38 3.50 32.24 4.24
CA GLY A 38 3.29 30.85 4.64
C GLY A 38 1.81 30.47 4.75
N ILE A 39 0.98 31.34 5.35
CA ILE A 39 -0.47 31.13 5.47
C ILE A 39 -1.12 31.11 4.09
N LEU A 40 -0.79 32.05 3.22
CA LEU A 40 -1.28 32.05 1.84
C LEU A 40 -0.90 30.78 1.09
N GLY A 41 0.34 30.32 1.25
CA GLY A 41 0.81 29.06 0.67
C GLY A 41 0.03 27.85 1.22
N ALA A 42 -0.29 27.84 2.52
CA ALA A 42 -1.10 26.81 3.15
C ALA A 42 -2.54 26.78 2.60
N GLU A 43 -3.16 27.94 2.46
CA GLU A 43 -4.51 28.08 1.89
C GLU A 43 -4.57 27.56 0.45
N LEU A 44 -3.61 27.93 -0.41
CA LEU A 44 -3.53 27.45 -1.79
C LEU A 44 -3.26 25.94 -1.86
N ALA A 45 -2.38 25.42 -1.00
CA ALA A 45 -2.08 24.00 -0.96
C ALA A 45 -3.26 23.15 -0.49
N THR A 46 -4.25 23.74 0.20
CA THR A 46 -5.50 23.08 0.55
C THR A 46 -6.23 22.59 -0.69
N TRP A 47 -6.22 23.34 -1.78
CA TRP A 47 -6.87 22.94 -3.04
C TRP A 47 -6.28 21.64 -3.61
N ALA A 48 -4.96 21.51 -3.55
CA ALA A 48 -4.30 20.28 -3.95
C ALA A 48 -4.60 19.14 -2.97
N ALA A 49 -4.57 19.41 -1.66
CA ALA A 49 -4.80 18.41 -0.61
C ALA A 49 -6.21 17.78 -0.66
N ILE A 50 -7.24 18.57 -1.05
CA ILE A 50 -8.61 18.06 -1.20
C ILE A 50 -8.93 17.53 -2.61
N SER A 51 -8.01 17.64 -3.57
CA SER A 51 -8.19 17.09 -4.91
C SER A 51 -8.34 15.56 -4.90
N PRO A 52 -8.95 14.91 -5.90
CA PRO A 52 -9.05 13.47 -5.99
C PRO A 52 -7.69 12.78 -5.95
N SER A 53 -7.65 11.58 -5.36
CA SER A 53 -6.53 10.63 -5.44
C SER A 53 -7.00 9.32 -6.04
N LEU A 54 -6.35 8.19 -5.73
CA LEU A 54 -6.74 6.90 -6.30
C LEU A 54 -8.03 6.34 -5.71
N LEU A 55 -8.31 6.60 -4.43
CA LEU A 55 -9.46 6.04 -3.72
C LEU A 55 -10.33 7.11 -3.04
N PRO A 56 -11.63 6.83 -2.84
CA PRO A 56 -12.48 7.69 -2.04
C PRO A 56 -12.05 7.69 -0.57
N ARG A 57 -11.96 8.88 0.05
CA ARG A 57 -11.33 9.08 1.35
C ARG A 57 -12.32 9.20 2.51
N PRO A 58 -12.04 8.61 3.69
CA PRO A 58 -12.69 8.96 4.95
C PRO A 58 -12.30 10.39 5.39
N TRP A 59 -13.15 11.02 6.24
CA TRP A 59 -12.94 12.39 6.70
C TRP A 59 -11.57 12.59 7.36
N TRP A 60 -11.09 11.62 8.11
CA TRP A 60 -9.80 11.68 8.80
C TRP A 60 -8.61 11.63 7.83
N VAL A 61 -8.72 10.91 6.69
CA VAL A 61 -7.72 10.95 5.60
C VAL A 61 -7.72 12.32 4.95
N THR A 62 -8.91 12.91 4.74
CA THR A 62 -9.03 14.29 4.26
C THR A 62 -8.35 15.25 5.24
N ALA A 63 -8.60 15.10 6.55
CA ALA A 63 -7.96 15.92 7.58
C ALA A 63 -6.43 15.79 7.56
N ALA A 64 -5.90 14.57 7.48
CA ALA A 64 -4.46 14.33 7.39
C ALA A 64 -3.84 14.97 6.14
N ASN A 65 -4.48 14.80 4.97
CA ASN A 65 -4.02 15.41 3.72
C ASN A 65 -4.03 16.95 3.79
N VAL A 66 -5.07 17.54 4.38
CA VAL A 66 -5.17 19.00 4.56
C VAL A 66 -4.09 19.50 5.49
N ALA A 67 -3.90 18.87 6.66
CA ALA A 67 -2.87 19.28 7.62
C ALA A 67 -1.47 19.26 7.01
N ILE A 68 -1.12 18.16 6.32
CA ILE A 68 0.19 17.98 5.69
C ILE A 68 0.32 18.90 4.47
N GLY A 69 -0.70 18.98 3.62
CA GLY A 69 -0.69 19.86 2.45
C GLY A 69 -0.51 21.33 2.83
N GLN A 70 -1.23 21.79 3.84
CA GLN A 70 -1.08 23.15 4.39
C GLN A 70 0.33 23.37 4.97
N GLY A 71 0.89 22.39 5.68
CA GLY A 71 2.26 22.44 6.17
C GLY A 71 3.30 22.57 5.04
N ILE A 72 3.15 21.77 3.97
CA ILE A 72 4.03 21.82 2.78
C ILE A 72 3.89 23.18 2.08
N GLY A 73 2.67 23.65 1.84
CA GLY A 73 2.41 24.94 1.21
C GLY A 73 2.98 26.10 2.03
N HIS A 74 2.83 26.05 3.36
CA HIS A 74 3.41 27.02 4.28
C HIS A 74 4.95 27.08 4.15
N LEU A 75 5.59 25.94 4.26
CA LEU A 75 7.07 25.85 4.17
C LEU A 75 7.56 26.35 2.81
N GLY A 76 6.92 25.96 1.72
CA GLY A 76 7.29 26.40 0.37
C GLY A 76 7.16 27.92 0.21
N ALA A 77 6.03 28.51 0.57
CA ALA A 77 5.79 29.94 0.42
C ALA A 77 6.65 30.77 1.40
N ALA A 78 6.79 30.34 2.65
CA ALA A 78 7.64 31.03 3.62
C ALA A 78 9.12 31.00 3.20
N SER A 79 9.62 29.87 2.70
CA SER A 79 10.98 29.73 2.18
C SER A 79 11.22 30.61 0.95
N THR A 80 10.28 30.64 0.02
CA THR A 80 10.33 31.50 -1.17
C THR A 80 10.36 32.97 -0.76
N SER A 81 9.48 33.37 0.16
CA SER A 81 9.46 34.74 0.69
C SER A 81 10.78 35.10 1.38
N PHE A 82 11.34 34.19 2.17
CA PHE A 82 12.63 34.40 2.82
C PHE A 82 13.75 34.63 1.80
N VAL A 83 13.87 33.82 0.77
CA VAL A 83 14.86 33.96 -0.30
C VAL A 83 14.69 35.29 -1.03
N LEU A 84 13.47 35.64 -1.44
CA LEU A 84 13.20 36.89 -2.14
C LEU A 84 13.52 38.12 -1.30
N ASN A 85 13.23 38.07 -0.01
CA ASN A 85 13.60 39.14 0.92
C ASN A 85 15.14 39.27 1.09
N SER A 86 15.85 38.12 1.08
CA SER A 86 17.33 38.10 1.22
C SER A 86 18.05 38.70 0.01
N ILE A 87 17.47 38.60 -1.19
CA ILE A 87 18.04 39.19 -2.42
C ILE A 87 17.50 40.60 -2.72
N GLY A 88 16.94 41.27 -1.72
CA GLY A 88 16.46 42.68 -1.83
C GLY A 88 15.13 42.86 -2.56
N LYS A 89 14.48 41.79 -3.00
CA LYS A 89 13.13 41.84 -3.56
C LYS A 89 12.10 41.63 -2.43
N ARG A 90 11.52 42.71 -1.93
CA ARG A 90 10.52 42.67 -0.84
C ARG A 90 9.07 42.63 -1.40
N PRO A 91 8.49 41.48 -1.71
CA PRO A 91 7.12 41.40 -2.21
C PRO A 91 6.07 41.79 -1.15
N GLN A 92 6.39 41.60 0.15
CA GLN A 92 5.43 41.75 1.26
C GLN A 92 5.12 43.21 1.60
N ASP A 93 6.03 44.14 1.40
CA ASP A 93 5.83 45.56 1.75
C ASP A 93 4.92 46.28 0.74
N ARG A 94 4.58 45.63 -0.39
CA ARG A 94 3.75 46.22 -1.47
C ARG A 94 2.25 45.99 -1.32
N LEU A 95 1.83 44.99 -0.54
CA LEU A 95 0.43 44.69 -0.32
C LEU A 95 -0.07 45.34 0.96
N GLY A 96 -0.87 46.36 0.85
CA GLY A 96 -1.56 46.96 1.98
C GLY A 96 -2.52 45.96 2.67
N PRO A 97 -2.91 46.23 3.94
CA PRO A 97 -3.79 45.33 4.72
C PRO A 97 -5.08 44.96 4.00
N GLN A 98 -5.68 45.89 3.27
CA GLN A 98 -6.91 45.66 2.49
C GLN A 98 -6.70 44.66 1.37
N HIS A 99 -5.60 44.78 0.61
CA HIS A 99 -5.28 43.85 -0.48
C HIS A 99 -5.04 42.41 0.04
N ARG A 100 -4.39 42.27 1.20
CA ARG A 100 -4.22 40.94 1.85
C ARG A 100 -5.57 40.36 2.25
N GLN A 101 -6.47 41.14 2.87
CA GLN A 101 -7.80 40.70 3.23
C GLN A 101 -8.60 40.21 2.02
N ILE A 102 -8.59 40.99 0.94
CA ILE A 102 -9.27 40.61 -0.32
C ILE A 102 -8.69 39.31 -0.86
N LEU A 103 -7.35 39.13 -0.82
CA LEU A 103 -6.69 37.92 -1.27
C LEU A 103 -7.10 36.69 -0.45
N HIS A 104 -7.08 36.79 0.89
CA HIS A 104 -7.51 35.70 1.77
C HIS A 104 -9.01 35.36 1.58
N LEU A 105 -9.86 36.37 1.44
CA LEU A 105 -11.29 36.16 1.14
C LEU A 105 -11.51 35.47 -0.20
N ALA A 106 -10.78 35.89 -1.23
CA ALA A 106 -10.85 35.27 -2.56
C ALA A 106 -10.38 33.81 -2.53
N ILE A 107 -9.27 33.52 -1.84
CA ILE A 107 -8.76 32.15 -1.65
C ILE A 107 -9.75 31.33 -0.80
N GLY A 108 -10.32 31.91 0.26
CA GLY A 108 -11.35 31.27 1.08
C GLY A 108 -12.59 30.89 0.29
N ALA A 109 -13.11 31.80 -0.55
CA ALA A 109 -14.22 31.51 -1.46
C ALA A 109 -13.85 30.44 -2.49
N GLY A 110 -12.63 30.49 -3.05
CA GLY A 110 -12.09 29.47 -3.92
C GLY A 110 -11.97 28.11 -3.22
N THR A 111 -11.58 28.10 -1.95
CA THR A 111 -11.50 26.87 -1.13
C THR A 111 -12.88 26.25 -0.91
N ALA A 112 -13.89 27.06 -0.60
CA ALA A 112 -15.28 26.59 -0.47
C ALA A 112 -15.80 25.99 -1.77
N PHE A 113 -15.54 26.64 -2.91
CA PHE A 113 -15.88 26.13 -4.24
C PHE A 113 -15.16 24.81 -4.55
N ASN A 114 -13.83 24.75 -4.32
CA ASN A 114 -13.04 23.53 -4.53
C ASN A 114 -13.47 22.39 -3.58
N ALA A 115 -13.87 22.70 -2.35
CA ALA A 115 -14.42 21.70 -1.43
C ALA A 115 -15.74 21.11 -1.96
N MET A 116 -16.61 21.91 -2.54
CA MET A 116 -17.84 21.43 -3.18
C MET A 116 -17.56 20.58 -4.42
N LEU A 117 -16.59 20.98 -5.25
CA LEU A 117 -16.13 20.17 -6.38
C LEU A 117 -15.51 18.86 -5.92
N SER A 118 -14.69 18.89 -4.84
CA SER A 118 -14.10 17.70 -4.24
C SER A 118 -15.16 16.71 -3.79
N LEU A 119 -16.24 17.16 -3.15
CA LEU A 119 -17.36 16.29 -2.77
C LEU A 119 -18.01 15.60 -3.98
N ARG A 120 -18.26 16.35 -5.05
CA ARG A 120 -18.79 15.77 -6.30
C ARG A 120 -17.84 14.73 -6.89
N ASN A 121 -16.55 15.04 -6.90
CA ASN A 121 -15.51 14.16 -7.44
C ASN A 121 -15.33 12.90 -6.56
N GLN A 122 -15.40 13.02 -5.24
CA GLN A 122 -15.38 11.89 -4.32
C GLN A 122 -16.59 10.95 -4.53
N LYS A 123 -17.78 11.49 -4.83
CA LYS A 123 -18.95 10.67 -5.18
C LYS A 123 -18.74 9.92 -6.50
N LYS A 124 -18.22 10.60 -7.53
CA LYS A 124 -17.89 9.96 -8.82
C LYS A 124 -16.84 8.87 -8.65
N GLN A 125 -15.78 9.15 -7.88
CA GLN A 125 -14.72 8.18 -7.60
C GLN A 125 -15.23 6.97 -6.82
N ALA A 126 -16.15 7.18 -5.86
CA ALA A 126 -16.78 6.09 -5.14
C ALA A 126 -17.64 5.20 -6.06
N ALA A 127 -18.34 5.81 -7.02
CA ALA A 127 -19.09 5.06 -8.02
C ALA A 127 -18.18 4.22 -8.93
N LEU A 128 -16.98 4.72 -9.30
CA LEU A 128 -16.01 3.98 -10.11
C LEU A 128 -15.49 2.72 -9.40
N VAL A 129 -15.39 2.75 -8.07
CA VAL A 129 -14.97 1.59 -7.27
C VAL A 129 -16.16 0.88 -6.60
N ASN A 130 -17.37 1.03 -7.13
CA ASN A 130 -18.59 0.40 -6.64
C ASN A 130 -18.83 0.56 -5.12
N LYS A 131 -18.33 1.65 -4.53
CA LYS A 131 -18.45 1.93 -3.10
C LYS A 131 -19.52 2.96 -2.82
N GLN A 132 -20.46 2.64 -1.94
CA GLN A 132 -21.40 3.64 -1.45
C GLN A 132 -20.70 4.61 -0.49
N LEU A 133 -20.65 5.88 -0.85
CA LEU A 133 -20.14 6.95 0.03
C LEU A 133 -21.27 7.49 0.89
N VAL A 134 -21.26 7.12 2.15
CA VAL A 134 -22.09 7.81 3.16
C VAL A 134 -21.38 9.12 3.54
N ARG A 135 -21.46 10.14 2.63
CA ARG A 135 -20.83 11.44 2.92
C ARG A 135 -21.71 12.58 2.49
N GLY A 136 -22.09 13.35 3.50
CA GLY A 136 -22.69 14.66 3.30
C GLY A 136 -21.66 15.80 3.34
N PRO A 137 -22.08 17.04 3.06
CA PRO A 137 -21.25 18.24 3.18
C PRO A 137 -20.62 18.40 4.58
N ALA A 138 -21.32 17.96 5.63
CA ALA A 138 -20.84 18.01 7.01
C ALA A 138 -19.53 17.23 7.26
N THR A 139 -19.42 16.02 6.71
CA THR A 139 -18.18 15.21 6.88
C THR A 139 -16.98 15.78 6.15
N ALA A 140 -17.19 16.45 5.00
CA ALA A 140 -16.14 17.16 4.30
C ALA A 140 -15.69 18.42 5.06
N ALA A 141 -16.63 19.16 5.62
CA ALA A 141 -16.34 20.30 6.48
C ALA A 141 -15.56 19.89 7.75
N ILE A 142 -15.95 18.77 8.38
CA ILE A 142 -15.21 18.20 9.53
C ILE A 142 -13.77 17.85 9.11
N GLY A 143 -13.58 17.19 7.96
CA GLY A 143 -12.24 16.84 7.46
C GLY A 143 -11.37 18.07 7.21
N LEU A 144 -11.93 19.12 6.60
CA LEU A 144 -11.25 20.38 6.35
C LEU A 144 -10.91 21.10 7.65
N ALA A 145 -11.87 21.24 8.56
CA ALA A 145 -11.68 21.89 9.87
C ALA A 145 -10.65 21.18 10.74
N ALA A 146 -10.76 19.85 10.85
CA ALA A 146 -9.82 19.03 11.62
C ALA A 146 -8.40 19.09 11.01
N GLY A 147 -8.28 19.09 9.68
CA GLY A 147 -7.01 19.24 8.99
C GLY A 147 -6.38 20.60 9.25
N THR A 148 -7.15 21.67 9.17
CA THR A 148 -6.67 23.03 9.47
C THR A 148 -6.27 23.19 10.94
N ALA A 149 -7.00 22.56 11.86
CA ALA A 149 -6.60 22.49 13.29
C ALA A 149 -5.27 21.72 13.47
N GLY A 150 -5.09 20.61 12.73
CA GLY A 150 -3.83 19.87 12.68
C GLY A 150 -2.67 20.73 12.17
N TYR A 151 -2.87 21.48 11.09
CA TYR A 151 -1.89 22.45 10.62
C TYR A 151 -1.58 23.54 11.67
N GLY A 152 -2.58 24.07 12.35
CA GLY A 152 -2.38 24.99 13.47
C GLY A 152 -1.49 24.40 14.57
N THR A 153 -1.65 23.12 14.89
CA THR A 153 -0.78 22.40 15.81
C THR A 153 0.67 22.33 15.31
N LEU A 154 0.88 22.07 14.02
CA LEU A 154 2.21 22.07 13.41
C LEU A 154 2.85 23.47 13.48
N LEU A 155 2.09 24.54 13.30
CA LEU A 155 2.58 25.91 13.48
C LEU A 155 3.04 26.17 14.92
N LEU A 156 2.28 25.72 15.92
CA LEU A 156 2.65 25.86 17.32
C LEU A 156 3.96 25.12 17.65
N ILE A 157 4.13 23.92 17.12
CA ILE A 157 5.37 23.15 17.26
C ILE A 157 6.53 23.89 16.57
N GLY A 158 6.32 24.40 15.37
CA GLY A 158 7.32 25.20 14.63
C GLY A 158 7.76 26.44 15.41
N GLU A 159 6.81 27.20 15.97
CA GLU A 159 7.09 28.38 16.81
C GLU A 159 7.85 28.02 18.10
N ALA A 160 7.45 26.94 18.76
CA ALA A 160 8.15 26.45 19.96
C ALA A 160 9.60 26.06 19.61
N THR A 161 9.81 25.38 18.48
CA THR A 161 11.14 25.02 17.96
C THR A 161 11.98 26.26 17.66
N GLN A 162 11.42 27.24 16.96
CA GLN A 162 12.12 28.50 16.66
C GLN A 162 12.50 29.28 17.93
N LEU A 163 11.63 29.29 18.94
CA LEU A 163 11.96 29.88 20.25
C LEU A 163 13.10 29.15 20.93
N ALA A 164 13.13 27.82 20.86
CA ALA A 164 14.21 27.02 21.43
C ALA A 164 15.55 27.30 20.72
N VAL A 165 15.56 27.31 19.37
CA VAL A 165 16.74 27.68 18.56
C VAL A 165 17.25 29.07 18.91
N THR A 166 16.34 30.05 18.99
CA THR A 166 16.71 31.44 19.30
C THR A 166 17.31 31.59 20.71
N ARG A 167 16.77 30.84 21.69
CA ARG A 167 17.33 30.85 23.06
C ARG A 167 18.72 30.22 23.09
N LEU A 168 18.87 29.06 22.47
CA LEU A 168 20.14 28.35 22.39
C LEU A 168 21.19 29.18 21.64
N SER A 169 20.82 29.75 20.50
CA SER A 169 21.69 30.66 19.73
C SER A 169 22.17 31.87 20.54
N ARG A 170 21.29 32.48 21.36
CA ARG A 170 21.72 33.61 22.25
C ARG A 170 22.66 33.16 23.35
N GLN A 171 22.53 31.95 23.86
CA GLN A 171 23.46 31.40 24.84
C GLN A 171 24.82 31.11 24.20
N LEU A 172 24.81 30.47 23.02
CA LEU A 172 26.05 30.20 22.25
C LEU A 172 26.72 31.48 21.76
N GLY A 173 25.96 32.52 21.45
CA GLY A 173 26.48 33.84 21.02
C GLY A 173 27.35 34.53 22.05
N ARG A 174 27.45 34.03 23.30
CA ARG A 174 28.43 34.46 24.30
C ARG A 174 29.84 33.92 24.03
N TRP A 175 29.95 32.85 23.23
CA TRP A 175 31.17 32.10 23.00
C TRP A 175 31.61 32.12 21.52
N VAL A 176 30.65 32.29 20.60
CA VAL A 176 30.91 32.27 19.15
C VAL A 176 30.15 33.40 18.44
N PRO A 177 30.66 33.92 17.29
CA PRO A 177 29.96 34.94 16.53
C PRO A 177 28.51 34.55 16.18
N ALA A 178 27.61 35.54 16.16
CA ALA A 178 26.19 35.33 15.89
C ALA A 178 25.89 34.58 14.57
N LEU A 179 26.77 34.80 13.56
CA LEU A 179 26.68 34.12 12.26
C LEU A 179 26.84 32.59 12.36
N VAL A 180 27.58 32.12 13.36
CA VAL A 180 27.84 30.69 13.61
C VAL A 180 26.88 30.13 14.67
N ALA A 181 26.51 30.95 15.67
CA ALA A 181 25.71 30.54 16.79
C ALA A 181 24.32 30.02 16.36
N TRP A 182 23.69 30.64 15.36
CA TRP A 182 22.35 30.22 14.88
C TRP A 182 22.38 28.92 14.10
N PRO A 183 23.26 28.71 13.09
CA PRO A 183 23.42 27.41 12.44
C PRO A 183 23.77 26.28 13.40
N VAL A 184 24.67 26.50 14.35
CA VAL A 184 25.06 25.51 15.35
C VAL A 184 23.91 25.18 16.30
N ALA A 185 23.16 26.18 16.76
CA ALA A 185 21.97 25.95 17.58
C ALA A 185 20.89 25.14 16.82
N THR A 186 20.67 25.45 15.55
CA THR A 186 19.74 24.75 14.69
C THR A 186 20.18 23.32 14.45
N ALA A 187 21.45 23.10 14.07
CA ALA A 187 21.99 21.75 13.86
C ALA A 187 21.97 20.93 15.16
N GLY A 188 22.41 21.51 16.28
CA GLY A 188 22.41 20.86 17.59
C GLY A 188 21.00 20.46 18.03
N LEU A 189 20.01 21.35 17.91
CA LEU A 189 18.63 21.06 18.26
C LEU A 189 18.01 20.02 17.31
N SER A 190 18.30 20.12 16.00
CA SER A 190 17.83 19.16 15.01
C SER A 190 18.42 17.76 15.23
N LEU A 191 19.72 17.66 15.50
CA LEU A 191 20.39 16.40 15.83
C LEU A 191 19.86 15.80 17.14
N THR A 192 19.64 16.64 18.16
CA THR A 192 19.06 16.22 19.44
C THR A 192 17.62 15.73 19.24
N ALA A 193 16.80 16.50 18.51
CA ALA A 193 15.44 16.12 18.19
C ALA A 193 15.38 14.83 17.36
N PHE A 194 16.27 14.68 16.38
CA PHE A 194 16.41 13.46 15.59
C PHE A 194 16.83 12.27 16.47
N ALA A 195 17.87 12.42 17.29
CA ALA A 195 18.34 11.35 18.18
C ALA A 195 17.29 10.94 19.23
N LEU A 196 16.56 11.92 19.80
CA LEU A 196 15.46 11.66 20.72
C LEU A 196 14.27 11.03 19.98
N SER A 197 13.92 11.53 18.81
CA SER A 197 12.84 10.97 17.98
C SER A 197 13.17 9.51 17.58
N ASP A 198 14.39 9.26 17.10
CA ASP A 198 14.82 7.91 16.73
C ASP A 198 14.88 6.97 17.95
N ARG A 199 15.63 7.37 19.00
CA ARG A 199 15.89 6.48 20.13
C ARG A 199 14.72 6.33 21.09
N VAL A 200 14.00 7.42 21.38
CA VAL A 200 12.97 7.43 22.44
C VAL A 200 11.57 7.25 21.86
N VAL A 201 11.23 7.95 20.77
CA VAL A 201 9.89 7.88 20.19
C VAL A 201 9.79 6.73 19.19
N PHE A 202 10.59 6.76 18.13
CA PHE A 202 10.45 5.81 17.02
C PHE A 202 10.77 4.37 17.44
N ARG A 203 11.89 4.14 18.13
CA ARG A 203 12.27 2.77 18.56
C ARG A 203 11.36 2.24 19.68
N ARG A 204 10.86 3.10 20.57
CA ARG A 204 9.87 2.67 21.57
C ARG A 204 8.52 2.38 20.93
N TRP A 205 8.08 3.25 20.02
CA TRP A 205 6.87 3.06 19.25
C TRP A 205 6.95 1.78 18.41
N LEU A 206 8.06 1.58 17.69
CA LEU A 206 8.27 0.37 16.88
C LEU A 206 8.30 -0.91 17.75
N ARG A 207 8.96 -0.87 18.92
CA ARG A 207 8.94 -1.99 19.88
C ARG A 207 7.51 -2.24 20.40
N SER A 208 6.79 -1.20 20.76
CA SER A 208 5.39 -1.31 21.18
C SER A 208 4.53 -1.94 20.09
N LEU A 209 4.71 -1.49 18.84
CA LEU A 209 4.01 -2.01 17.67
C LEU A 209 4.36 -3.49 17.42
N SER A 210 5.64 -3.86 17.54
CA SER A 210 6.08 -5.25 17.44
C SER A 210 5.50 -6.13 18.56
N HIS A 211 5.47 -5.65 19.81
CA HIS A 211 4.86 -6.37 20.92
C HIS A 211 3.33 -6.50 20.77
N GLN A 212 2.66 -5.48 20.25
CA GLN A 212 1.23 -5.57 19.95
C GLN A 212 0.97 -6.57 18.81
N ALA A 213 1.74 -6.48 17.72
CA ALA A 213 1.64 -7.40 16.59
C ALA A 213 1.90 -8.85 17.03
N GLN A 214 2.90 -9.09 17.88
CA GLN A 214 3.17 -10.41 18.45
C GLN A 214 2.02 -10.91 19.34
N ARG A 215 1.41 -10.04 20.16
CA ARG A 215 0.22 -10.39 20.95
C ARG A 215 -0.97 -10.74 20.04
N ILE A 216 -1.21 -9.95 19.01
CA ILE A 216 -2.25 -10.21 18.00
C ILE A 216 -1.98 -11.54 17.29
N ASN A 217 -0.72 -11.82 16.89
CA ASN A 217 -0.35 -13.06 16.22
C ASN A 217 -0.61 -14.33 17.08
N ARG A 218 -0.64 -14.17 18.41
CA ARG A 218 -1.00 -15.28 19.33
C ARG A 218 -2.50 -15.49 19.51
N GLN A 219 -3.33 -14.51 19.16
CA GLN A 219 -4.78 -14.60 19.28
C GLN A 219 -5.36 -15.59 18.26
N ILE A 220 -6.54 -16.10 18.53
CA ILE A 220 -7.32 -16.94 17.62
C ILE A 220 -8.48 -16.11 17.11
N PHE A 221 -8.68 -16.06 15.80
CA PHE A 221 -9.87 -15.42 15.25
C PHE A 221 -11.13 -16.17 15.66
N PRO A 222 -12.23 -15.48 15.95
CA PRO A 222 -13.52 -16.14 16.18
C PRO A 222 -13.87 -17.07 15.02
N GLY A 223 -14.34 -18.27 15.33
CA GLY A 223 -14.69 -19.28 14.35
C GLY A 223 -13.52 -20.09 13.78
N THR A 224 -12.26 -19.78 14.16
CA THR A 224 -11.09 -20.55 13.74
C THR A 224 -10.91 -21.76 14.67
N SER A 225 -10.83 -22.96 14.10
CA SER A 225 -10.64 -24.23 14.81
C SER A 225 -9.44 -24.99 14.25
N MET A 226 -8.82 -25.80 15.07
CA MET A 226 -7.77 -26.72 14.65
C MET A 226 -8.32 -27.72 13.63
N PRO A 227 -7.67 -27.89 12.46
CA PRO A 227 -8.13 -28.85 11.47
C PRO A 227 -7.88 -30.28 11.95
N TRP A 228 -8.76 -31.18 11.55
CA TRP A 228 -8.61 -32.62 11.79
C TRP A 228 -7.99 -33.36 10.60
N GLU A 229 -7.96 -32.70 9.44
CA GLU A 229 -7.40 -33.27 8.22
C GLU A 229 -5.89 -33.39 8.30
N PRO A 230 -5.30 -34.61 8.12
CA PRO A 230 -3.86 -34.80 8.14
C PRO A 230 -3.12 -34.01 7.04
N GLU A 231 -3.81 -33.60 6.01
CA GLU A 231 -3.31 -32.76 4.91
C GLU A 231 -3.01 -31.32 5.33
N ARG A 232 -3.37 -30.91 6.55
CA ARG A 232 -3.26 -29.53 6.99
C ARG A 232 -2.28 -29.38 8.15
N SER A 233 -1.38 -28.40 8.06
CA SER A 233 -0.50 -28.02 9.18
C SER A 233 -1.33 -27.63 10.41
N GLY A 234 -0.81 -27.92 11.59
CA GLY A 234 -1.50 -27.68 12.85
C GLY A 234 -2.55 -28.70 13.23
N SER A 235 -2.82 -29.72 12.39
CA SER A 235 -3.64 -30.87 12.75
C SER A 235 -2.93 -31.74 13.79
N PRO A 236 -3.60 -32.71 14.44
CA PRO A 236 -2.95 -33.61 15.41
C PRO A 236 -1.77 -34.39 14.86
N TRP A 237 -1.69 -34.60 13.56
CA TRP A 237 -0.60 -35.32 12.89
C TRP A 237 0.52 -34.41 12.37
N SER A 238 0.33 -33.09 12.40
CA SER A 238 1.28 -32.12 11.85
C SER A 238 2.54 -32.01 12.72
N LEU A 239 3.69 -31.88 12.07
CA LEU A 239 4.97 -31.60 12.70
C LEU A 239 5.15 -30.12 13.06
N GLU A 240 4.31 -29.24 12.50
CA GLU A 240 4.20 -27.84 12.88
C GLU A 240 2.97 -27.69 13.79
N PRO A 241 3.15 -27.48 15.12
CA PRO A 241 2.03 -27.49 16.05
C PRO A 241 1.10 -26.28 15.83
N TRP A 242 -0.19 -26.45 16.12
CA TRP A 242 -1.21 -25.41 16.03
C TRP A 242 -0.82 -24.09 16.70
N SER A 243 -0.16 -24.16 17.86
CA SER A 243 0.30 -22.98 18.60
C SER A 243 1.38 -22.17 17.87
N ALA A 244 2.14 -22.80 16.97
CA ALA A 244 3.25 -22.22 16.23
C ALA A 244 2.80 -21.45 14.99
N LEU A 245 1.60 -21.73 14.45
CA LEU A 245 1.14 -21.17 13.17
C LEU A 245 0.87 -19.66 13.18
N GLY A 246 0.73 -19.04 14.37
CA GLY A 246 0.28 -17.67 14.48
C GLY A 246 -1.18 -17.48 14.08
N GLN A 247 -1.69 -16.27 14.21
CA GLN A 247 -3.11 -15.96 13.96
C GLN A 247 -3.51 -16.23 12.50
N GLN A 248 -2.72 -15.73 11.56
CA GLN A 248 -3.02 -15.85 10.13
C GLN A 248 -2.84 -17.28 9.61
N GLY A 249 -1.80 -17.99 10.08
CA GLY A 249 -1.61 -19.39 9.73
C GLY A 249 -2.75 -20.27 10.22
N ARG A 250 -3.19 -20.08 11.46
CA ARG A 250 -4.36 -20.78 12.00
C ARG A 250 -5.61 -20.53 11.17
N ARG A 251 -5.89 -19.26 10.81
CA ARG A 251 -7.00 -18.91 9.93
C ARG A 251 -6.86 -19.58 8.56
N PHE A 252 -5.67 -19.59 7.98
CA PHE A 252 -5.42 -20.19 6.67
C PHE A 252 -5.68 -21.70 6.66
N VAL A 253 -5.17 -22.45 7.64
CA VAL A 253 -5.33 -23.92 7.67
C VAL A 253 -6.74 -24.35 8.12
N SER A 254 -7.46 -23.51 8.89
CA SER A 254 -8.84 -23.76 9.29
C SER A 254 -9.81 -23.59 8.12
N ASN A 255 -9.59 -22.56 7.32
CA ASN A 255 -10.45 -22.16 6.21
C ASN A 255 -10.13 -22.93 4.93
N GLY A 256 -10.83 -22.55 3.86
CA GLY A 256 -10.69 -23.10 2.52
C GLY A 256 -11.44 -24.41 2.32
N PRO A 257 -11.62 -24.80 1.05
CA PRO A 257 -12.47 -25.91 0.69
C PRO A 257 -11.91 -27.24 1.20
N ARG A 258 -12.83 -28.15 1.52
CA ARG A 258 -12.56 -29.57 1.73
C ARG A 258 -12.93 -30.33 0.44
N ALA A 259 -12.48 -31.56 0.29
CA ALA A 259 -12.84 -32.39 -0.85
C ALA A 259 -14.38 -32.42 -1.10
N ARG A 260 -15.17 -32.54 -0.04
CA ARG A 260 -16.64 -32.48 -0.11
C ARG A 260 -17.18 -31.14 -0.65
N ASP A 261 -16.53 -30.00 -0.32
CA ASP A 261 -16.97 -28.69 -0.79
C ASP A 261 -16.63 -28.50 -2.26
N ILE A 262 -15.45 -28.99 -2.68
CA ILE A 262 -15.03 -29.02 -4.08
C ILE A 262 -15.98 -29.88 -4.90
N HIS A 263 -16.23 -31.12 -4.46
CA HIS A 263 -17.20 -32.03 -5.12
C HIS A 263 -18.59 -31.38 -5.22
N LYS A 264 -19.11 -30.80 -4.14
CA LYS A 264 -20.41 -30.12 -4.11
C LYS A 264 -20.47 -28.93 -5.06
N ALA A 265 -19.37 -28.17 -5.22
CA ALA A 265 -19.32 -27.03 -6.13
C ALA A 265 -19.17 -27.44 -7.58
N THR A 266 -18.30 -28.40 -7.88
CA THR A 266 -17.86 -28.74 -9.23
C THR A 266 -18.54 -29.99 -9.81
N GLY A 267 -18.91 -30.94 -8.96
CA GLY A 267 -19.44 -32.24 -9.37
C GLY A 267 -18.36 -33.28 -9.71
N ILE A 268 -17.08 -32.90 -9.67
CA ILE A 268 -15.95 -33.81 -9.95
C ILE A 268 -15.56 -34.59 -8.68
N ASP A 269 -14.91 -35.75 -8.85
CA ASP A 269 -14.23 -36.42 -7.75
C ASP A 269 -13.05 -35.59 -7.27
N ALA A 270 -12.96 -35.33 -5.97
CA ALA A 270 -12.05 -34.34 -5.40
C ALA A 270 -11.17 -34.95 -4.31
N LYS A 271 -9.91 -34.54 -4.28
CA LYS A 271 -8.97 -34.81 -3.20
C LYS A 271 -9.02 -33.72 -2.12
N GLU A 272 -8.61 -34.06 -0.89
CA GLU A 272 -8.45 -33.04 0.15
C GLU A 272 -7.23 -32.19 -0.16
N PRO A 273 -7.35 -30.85 -0.31
CA PRO A 273 -6.20 -29.97 -0.58
C PRO A 273 -5.20 -29.98 0.56
N ILE A 274 -3.92 -30.09 0.23
CA ILE A 274 -2.85 -30.00 1.24
C ILE A 274 -2.51 -28.55 1.49
N ARG A 275 -2.55 -28.11 2.77
CA ARG A 275 -2.17 -26.76 3.22
C ARG A 275 -1.03 -26.82 4.23
N ILE A 276 0.20 -26.49 3.79
CA ILE A 276 1.41 -26.45 4.62
C ILE A 276 1.73 -25.00 4.96
N TYR A 277 1.79 -24.70 6.25
CA TYR A 277 2.08 -23.36 6.77
C TYR A 277 3.13 -23.45 7.88
N ALA A 278 4.27 -22.77 7.71
CA ALA A 278 5.24 -22.56 8.78
C ALA A 278 5.07 -21.17 9.39
N GLY A 279 4.74 -21.10 10.68
CA GLY A 279 4.61 -19.84 11.40
C GLY A 279 5.94 -19.19 11.73
N TYR A 280 5.94 -17.88 11.97
CA TYR A 280 7.12 -17.16 12.40
C TYR A 280 7.33 -17.30 13.92
N ILE A 281 8.44 -17.94 14.30
CA ILE A 281 8.84 -18.16 15.69
C ILE A 281 10.14 -17.39 15.95
N PRO A 282 10.20 -16.50 16.97
CA PRO A 282 11.43 -15.82 17.33
C PRO A 282 12.57 -16.80 17.62
N GLY A 283 13.72 -16.55 17.01
CA GLY A 283 14.90 -17.41 17.14
C GLY A 283 14.96 -18.60 16.17
N ARG A 284 13.87 -18.91 15.46
CA ARG A 284 13.87 -19.90 14.36
C ARG A 284 14.24 -19.21 13.06
N SER A 285 15.32 -19.62 12.42
CA SER A 285 15.74 -19.09 11.12
C SER A 285 14.77 -19.53 10.01
N PHE A 286 14.76 -18.80 8.87
CA PHE A 286 13.95 -19.18 7.70
C PHE A 286 14.38 -20.54 7.14
N ARG A 287 15.68 -20.85 7.20
CA ARG A 287 16.18 -22.18 6.83
C ARG A 287 15.58 -23.29 7.70
N GLN A 288 15.55 -23.11 9.03
CA GLN A 288 14.90 -24.08 9.93
C GLN A 288 13.40 -24.21 9.69
N SER A 289 12.73 -23.10 9.35
CA SER A 289 11.32 -23.12 8.97
C SER A 289 11.10 -23.86 7.65
N ALA A 290 11.99 -23.69 6.68
CA ALA A 290 11.94 -24.39 5.40
C ALA A 290 12.19 -25.91 5.57
N GLU A 291 13.07 -26.31 6.47
CA GLU A 291 13.27 -27.74 6.80
C GLU A 291 12.03 -28.35 7.49
N LYS A 292 11.30 -27.59 8.30
CA LYS A 292 10.00 -28.05 8.82
C LYS A 292 8.97 -28.26 7.71
N ILE A 293 8.97 -27.37 6.71
CA ILE A 293 8.12 -27.53 5.51
C ILE A 293 8.52 -28.79 4.75
N ARG A 294 9.82 -29.10 4.59
CA ARG A 294 10.29 -30.35 3.99
C ARG A 294 9.67 -31.57 4.70
N SER A 295 9.76 -31.60 6.01
CA SER A 295 9.17 -32.70 6.79
C SER A 295 7.65 -32.81 6.63
N GLU A 296 6.95 -31.67 6.49
CA GLU A 296 5.50 -31.66 6.21
C GLU A 296 5.18 -32.14 4.78
N LEU A 297 6.01 -31.82 3.78
CA LEU A 297 5.90 -32.33 2.42
C LEU A 297 5.98 -33.86 2.38
N GLU A 298 6.96 -34.42 3.08
CA GLU A 298 7.14 -35.87 3.20
C GLU A 298 5.92 -36.51 3.93
N ARG A 299 5.56 -35.98 5.08
CA ARG A 299 4.47 -36.49 5.92
C ARG A 299 3.13 -36.53 5.19
N THR A 300 2.81 -35.45 4.48
CA THR A 300 1.52 -35.32 3.76
C THR A 300 1.51 -36.06 2.42
N GLY A 301 2.65 -36.55 1.95
CA GLY A 301 2.79 -37.10 0.61
C GLY A 301 2.55 -36.06 -0.48
N ALA A 302 2.92 -34.80 -0.20
CA ALA A 302 2.66 -33.64 -1.06
C ALA A 302 3.21 -33.81 -2.48
N LEU A 303 4.36 -34.48 -2.62
CA LEU A 303 5.01 -34.72 -3.92
C LEU A 303 4.25 -35.70 -4.83
N ARG A 304 3.19 -36.35 -4.34
CA ARG A 304 2.27 -37.18 -5.17
C ARG A 304 1.07 -36.41 -5.72
N ARG A 305 0.99 -35.11 -5.43
CA ARG A 305 -0.04 -34.23 -6.01
C ARG A 305 0.40 -33.73 -7.40
N GLU A 306 -0.55 -33.39 -8.24
CA GLU A 306 -0.25 -32.86 -9.59
C GLU A 306 0.28 -31.43 -9.55
N THR A 307 -0.12 -30.65 -8.56
CA THR A 307 0.17 -29.20 -8.49
C THR A 307 0.74 -28.80 -7.12
N ILE A 308 1.84 -28.09 -7.13
CA ILE A 308 2.42 -27.43 -5.95
C ILE A 308 2.38 -25.92 -6.18
N VAL A 309 1.88 -25.17 -5.21
CA VAL A 309 1.89 -23.70 -5.23
C VAL A 309 2.69 -23.17 -4.04
N ILE A 310 3.81 -22.52 -4.31
CA ILE A 310 4.49 -21.70 -3.30
C ILE A 310 3.78 -20.35 -3.28
N GLN A 311 3.03 -20.10 -2.21
CA GLN A 311 2.29 -18.86 -2.01
C GLN A 311 2.89 -18.05 -0.86
N MET A 312 3.65 -16.99 -1.19
CA MET A 312 4.21 -16.12 -0.16
C MET A 312 3.15 -15.19 0.43
N PRO A 313 3.10 -15.08 1.78
CA PRO A 313 2.09 -14.28 2.45
C PRO A 313 2.42 -12.78 2.42
N ALA A 314 1.43 -11.95 2.73
CA ALA A 314 1.63 -10.55 3.10
C ALA A 314 2.36 -10.42 4.45
N GLY A 315 2.75 -9.22 4.85
CA GLY A 315 3.65 -8.94 5.97
C GLY A 315 3.33 -9.67 7.28
N SER A 316 2.06 -9.74 7.68
CA SER A 316 1.63 -10.41 8.91
C SER A 316 1.47 -11.94 8.80
N GLY A 317 1.80 -12.52 7.65
CA GLY A 317 1.53 -13.94 7.37
C GLY A 317 0.15 -14.20 6.75
N TRP A 318 -0.56 -13.14 6.37
CA TRP A 318 -1.89 -13.25 5.76
C TRP A 318 -1.82 -13.79 4.34
N ILE A 319 -2.65 -14.78 4.06
CA ILE A 319 -2.89 -15.35 2.73
C ILE A 319 -4.30 -14.97 2.30
N ASN A 320 -4.41 -14.45 1.08
CA ASN A 320 -5.71 -14.22 0.47
C ASN A 320 -6.42 -15.56 0.21
N ASN A 321 -7.56 -15.73 0.87
CA ASN A 321 -8.34 -16.97 0.74
C ASN A 321 -8.81 -17.20 -0.70
N TRP A 322 -9.14 -16.14 -1.44
CA TRP A 322 -9.49 -16.24 -2.85
C TRP A 322 -8.34 -16.76 -3.69
N GLY A 323 -7.10 -16.28 -3.42
CA GLY A 323 -5.91 -16.77 -4.10
C GLY A 323 -5.75 -18.27 -3.97
N ALA A 324 -5.75 -18.78 -2.73
CA ALA A 324 -5.53 -20.20 -2.45
C ALA A 324 -6.72 -21.07 -2.89
N SER A 325 -7.94 -20.71 -2.49
CA SER A 325 -9.11 -21.53 -2.78
C SER A 325 -9.42 -21.61 -4.27
N SER A 326 -9.05 -20.60 -5.07
CA SER A 326 -9.28 -20.63 -6.52
C SER A 326 -8.65 -21.85 -7.19
N TYR A 327 -7.33 -22.03 -7.01
CA TYR A 327 -6.68 -23.20 -7.63
C TYR A 327 -7.04 -24.52 -6.95
N GLU A 328 -7.40 -24.52 -5.66
CA GLU A 328 -7.88 -25.72 -4.98
C GLU A 328 -9.19 -26.25 -5.61
N PHE A 329 -10.13 -25.34 -5.93
CA PHE A 329 -11.33 -25.72 -6.68
C PHE A 329 -11.04 -26.16 -8.11
N LEU A 330 -10.17 -25.42 -8.82
CA LEU A 330 -9.86 -25.68 -10.23
C LEU A 330 -9.09 -26.98 -10.45
N THR A 331 -8.21 -27.35 -9.53
CA THR A 331 -7.43 -28.61 -9.58
C THR A 331 -8.18 -29.80 -8.98
N GLY A 332 -9.43 -29.63 -8.52
CA GLY A 332 -10.15 -30.67 -7.81
C GLY A 332 -9.51 -31.09 -6.50
N GLY A 333 -8.77 -30.19 -5.85
CA GLY A 333 -8.03 -30.44 -4.61
C GLY A 333 -6.75 -31.25 -4.79
N ASP A 334 -6.36 -31.62 -6.03
CA ASP A 334 -5.09 -32.32 -6.29
C ASP A 334 -3.92 -31.35 -6.31
N CYS A 335 -3.79 -30.62 -5.21
CA CYS A 335 -2.81 -29.57 -5.06
C CYS A 335 -2.27 -29.44 -3.64
N VAL A 336 -1.14 -28.75 -3.54
CA VAL A 336 -0.47 -28.38 -2.30
C VAL A 336 -0.25 -26.87 -2.28
N THR A 337 -0.65 -26.21 -1.20
CA THR A 337 -0.25 -24.83 -0.91
C THR A 337 0.83 -24.84 0.14
N ILE A 338 1.96 -24.23 -0.16
CA ILE A 338 3.11 -24.12 0.73
C ILE A 338 3.38 -22.65 1.03
N THR A 339 3.45 -22.29 2.30
CA THR A 339 3.67 -20.91 2.72
C THR A 339 4.49 -20.81 4.00
N MET A 340 5.22 -19.71 4.17
CA MET A 340 6.06 -19.44 5.35
C MET A 340 5.85 -18.00 5.81
N GLN A 341 5.47 -17.81 7.06
CA GLN A 341 5.40 -16.49 7.68
C GLN A 341 6.80 -15.95 7.99
N TYR A 342 7.05 -14.69 7.63
CA TYR A 342 8.36 -14.04 7.84
C TYR A 342 8.32 -12.86 8.81
N SER A 343 7.12 -12.40 9.22
CA SER A 343 6.95 -11.28 10.14
C SER A 343 5.58 -11.36 10.83
N TYR A 344 5.37 -10.59 11.90
CA TYR A 344 4.01 -10.35 12.43
C TYR A 344 3.50 -8.96 12.06
N LEU A 345 4.35 -8.10 11.50
CA LEU A 345 4.01 -6.72 11.21
C LEU A 345 3.08 -6.62 9.99
N PRO A 346 2.12 -5.68 9.99
CA PRO A 346 1.41 -5.33 8.78
C PRO A 346 2.38 -4.97 7.64
N SER A 347 1.99 -5.21 6.39
CA SER A 347 2.88 -5.15 5.22
C SER A 347 3.68 -3.86 5.10
N VAL A 348 3.06 -2.69 5.31
CA VAL A 348 3.74 -1.39 5.23
C VAL A 348 4.89 -1.31 6.24
N PHE A 349 4.66 -1.73 7.49
CA PHE A 349 5.69 -1.70 8.54
C PHE A 349 6.73 -2.79 8.35
N ALA A 350 6.32 -3.99 7.92
CA ALA A 350 7.25 -5.07 7.60
C ALA A 350 8.26 -4.62 6.53
N TYR A 351 7.79 -3.96 5.47
CA TYR A 351 8.64 -3.44 4.41
C TYR A 351 9.56 -2.30 4.86
N LEU A 352 9.06 -1.37 5.68
CA LEU A 352 9.86 -0.24 6.17
C LEU A 352 10.98 -0.68 7.12
N VAL A 353 10.72 -1.73 7.91
CA VAL A 353 11.65 -2.20 8.95
C VAL A 353 12.66 -3.20 8.39
N ASP A 354 12.20 -4.13 7.54
CA ASP A 354 13.03 -5.20 7.02
C ASP A 354 12.60 -5.64 5.61
N LYS A 355 13.32 -5.14 4.63
CA LYS A 355 13.12 -5.48 3.20
C LYS A 355 13.72 -6.83 2.82
N SER A 356 14.58 -7.41 3.67
CA SER A 356 15.32 -8.62 3.36
C SER A 356 14.59 -9.89 3.76
N SER A 357 13.90 -9.89 4.89
CA SER A 357 13.22 -11.07 5.42
C SER A 357 12.19 -11.70 4.47
N PRO A 358 11.31 -10.95 3.77
CA PRO A 358 10.38 -11.55 2.81
C PRO A 358 11.10 -12.34 1.72
N LYS A 359 12.15 -11.75 1.16
CA LYS A 359 12.96 -12.36 0.10
C LYS A 359 13.72 -13.59 0.60
N GLN A 360 14.39 -13.51 1.76
CA GLN A 360 15.11 -14.64 2.34
C GLN A 360 14.17 -15.82 2.63
N ALA A 361 12.98 -15.54 3.19
CA ALA A 361 11.99 -16.57 3.43
C ALA A 361 11.53 -17.25 2.12
N ALA A 362 11.28 -16.46 1.07
CA ALA A 362 10.91 -16.99 -0.25
C ALA A 362 12.04 -17.85 -0.85
N GLN A 363 13.29 -17.40 -0.78
CA GLN A 363 14.45 -18.12 -1.28
C GLN A 363 14.67 -19.47 -0.58
N GLU A 364 14.58 -19.48 0.76
CA GLU A 364 14.73 -20.74 1.51
C GLU A 364 13.59 -21.71 1.24
N LEU A 365 12.37 -21.20 1.07
CA LEU A 365 11.21 -22.02 0.73
C LEU A 365 11.32 -22.61 -0.67
N MET A 366 11.67 -21.80 -1.68
CA MET A 366 11.88 -22.25 -3.05
C MET A 366 13.02 -23.28 -3.13
N ARG A 367 14.13 -23.04 -2.42
CA ARG A 367 15.27 -23.98 -2.34
C ARG A 367 14.83 -25.36 -1.88
N VAL A 368 14.14 -25.44 -0.74
CA VAL A 368 13.70 -26.71 -0.18
C VAL A 368 12.74 -27.45 -1.11
N VAL A 369 11.78 -26.74 -1.69
CA VAL A 369 10.82 -27.36 -2.62
C VAL A 369 11.55 -27.86 -3.88
N GLN A 370 12.47 -27.08 -4.43
CA GLN A 370 13.23 -27.48 -5.61
C GLN A 370 14.09 -28.72 -5.32
N GLU A 371 14.79 -28.75 -4.18
CA GLU A 371 15.58 -29.92 -3.77
C GLU A 371 14.74 -31.19 -3.65
N GLU A 372 13.49 -31.09 -3.19
CA GLU A 372 12.57 -32.24 -3.14
C GLU A 372 12.07 -32.65 -4.53
N LEU A 373 11.78 -31.70 -5.41
CA LEU A 373 11.39 -31.98 -6.80
C LEU A 373 12.54 -32.65 -7.59
N ASP A 374 13.77 -32.24 -7.36
CA ASP A 374 14.94 -32.78 -8.08
C ASP A 374 15.26 -34.23 -7.72
N LYS A 375 14.74 -34.74 -6.62
CA LYS A 375 14.84 -36.17 -6.26
C LYS A 375 13.91 -37.05 -7.10
N LEU A 376 12.92 -36.45 -7.76
CA LEU A 376 11.93 -37.19 -8.55
C LEU A 376 12.33 -37.22 -10.04
N PRO A 377 12.04 -38.34 -10.75
CA PRO A 377 12.08 -38.36 -12.19
C PRO A 377 11.22 -37.23 -12.78
N GLU A 378 11.65 -36.64 -13.89
CA GLU A 378 11.01 -35.45 -14.47
C GLU A 378 9.52 -35.70 -14.78
N GLU A 379 9.19 -36.87 -15.29
CA GLU A 379 7.83 -37.30 -15.63
C GLU A 379 6.89 -37.42 -14.42
N ASN A 380 7.44 -37.58 -13.22
CA ASN A 380 6.71 -37.73 -11.97
C ASN A 380 6.70 -36.45 -11.12
N ARG A 381 7.32 -35.36 -11.60
CA ARG A 381 7.39 -34.09 -10.86
C ARG A 381 6.05 -33.37 -10.88
N PRO A 382 5.54 -32.98 -9.69
CA PRO A 382 4.45 -32.01 -9.60
C PRO A 382 4.76 -30.73 -10.36
N ARG A 383 3.76 -30.11 -10.93
CA ARG A 383 3.92 -28.78 -11.55
C ARG A 383 4.01 -27.72 -10.49
N LEU A 384 5.08 -26.95 -10.50
CA LEU A 384 5.35 -25.89 -9.55
C LEU A 384 4.81 -24.56 -10.04
N TYR A 385 4.02 -23.89 -9.21
CA TYR A 385 3.52 -22.54 -9.45
C TYR A 385 3.93 -21.60 -8.32
N PHE A 386 4.07 -20.32 -8.67
CA PHE A 386 4.34 -19.27 -7.70
C PHE A 386 3.13 -18.35 -7.55
N ALA A 387 2.87 -17.92 -6.32
CA ALA A 387 1.81 -16.98 -6.02
C ALA A 387 2.21 -15.99 -4.92
N GLY A 388 1.69 -14.79 -4.98
CA GLY A 388 1.87 -13.79 -3.94
C GLY A 388 1.04 -12.56 -4.17
N GLU A 389 0.63 -11.95 -3.07
CA GLU A 389 -0.07 -10.67 -3.08
C GLU A 389 0.75 -9.64 -2.32
N SER A 390 0.83 -8.41 -2.85
CA SER A 390 1.55 -7.33 -2.18
C SER A 390 3.02 -7.69 -1.89
N LEU A 391 3.43 -7.70 -0.63
CA LEU A 391 4.77 -8.12 -0.21
C LEU A 391 5.07 -9.60 -0.49
N GLY A 392 4.05 -10.45 -0.61
CA GLY A 392 4.23 -11.83 -1.05
C GLY A 392 4.70 -11.89 -2.51
N ALA A 393 4.10 -11.09 -3.38
CA ALA A 393 4.55 -10.92 -4.77
C ALA A 393 5.98 -10.37 -4.83
N TYR A 394 6.27 -9.32 -4.05
CA TYR A 394 7.62 -8.76 -3.90
C TYR A 394 8.64 -9.83 -3.47
N ALA A 395 8.31 -10.67 -2.49
CA ALA A 395 9.20 -11.68 -1.92
C ALA A 395 9.70 -12.66 -2.99
N ILE A 396 8.80 -13.16 -3.83
CA ILE A 396 9.15 -14.09 -4.91
C ILE A 396 9.82 -13.35 -6.07
N MET A 397 9.17 -12.32 -6.60
CA MET A 397 9.65 -11.63 -7.80
C MET A 397 11.06 -11.06 -7.63
N ASP A 398 11.35 -10.39 -6.50
CA ASP A 398 12.68 -9.82 -6.22
C ASP A 398 13.75 -10.87 -5.83
N SER A 399 13.37 -12.15 -5.73
CA SER A 399 14.33 -13.26 -5.60
C SER A 399 14.99 -13.63 -6.91
N PHE A 400 14.43 -13.21 -8.04
CA PHE A 400 14.95 -13.46 -9.39
C PHE A 400 15.54 -12.20 -10.02
N HIS A 401 16.54 -12.37 -10.88
CA HIS A 401 17.19 -11.26 -11.56
C HIS A 401 16.39 -10.78 -12.79
N ASN A 402 15.71 -11.68 -13.48
CA ASN A 402 14.94 -11.38 -14.69
C ASN A 402 13.75 -12.36 -14.86
N VAL A 403 12.97 -12.13 -15.90
CA VAL A 403 11.78 -12.92 -16.23
C VAL A 403 12.13 -14.35 -16.61
N ASP A 404 13.17 -14.54 -17.39
CA ASP A 404 13.56 -15.86 -17.90
C ASP A 404 13.97 -16.78 -16.75
N GLU A 405 14.72 -16.24 -15.77
CA GLU A 405 15.09 -16.98 -14.56
C GLU A 405 13.85 -17.39 -13.76
N LEU A 406 12.87 -16.49 -13.57
CA LEU A 406 11.64 -16.82 -12.87
C LEU A 406 10.82 -17.87 -13.63
N LEU A 407 10.65 -17.69 -14.93
CA LEU A 407 9.88 -18.60 -15.78
C LEU A 407 10.53 -20.00 -15.88
N SER A 408 11.88 -20.08 -15.85
CA SER A 408 12.57 -21.37 -15.82
C SER A 408 12.41 -22.13 -14.50
N ALA A 409 12.11 -21.43 -13.41
CA ALA A 409 11.95 -22.00 -12.08
C ALA A 409 10.53 -22.52 -11.79
N CYS A 410 9.55 -22.29 -12.67
CA CYS A 410 8.16 -22.71 -12.41
C CYS A 410 7.36 -22.99 -13.71
N ASN A 411 6.21 -23.62 -13.55
CA ASN A 411 5.27 -23.87 -14.64
C ASN A 411 4.29 -22.73 -14.88
N GLY A 412 4.23 -21.76 -13.94
CA GLY A 412 3.44 -20.54 -14.04
C GLY A 412 3.39 -19.76 -12.74
N ALA A 413 2.88 -18.53 -12.79
CA ALA A 413 2.79 -17.67 -11.61
C ALA A 413 1.60 -16.71 -11.67
N VAL A 414 1.03 -16.40 -10.49
CA VAL A 414 0.00 -15.36 -10.32
C VAL A 414 0.42 -14.42 -9.22
N PHE A 415 0.68 -13.17 -9.58
CA PHE A 415 1.06 -12.10 -8.66
C PHE A 415 0.01 -11.00 -8.67
N SER A 416 -0.54 -10.64 -7.51
CA SER A 416 -1.52 -9.57 -7.38
C SER A 416 -0.97 -8.38 -6.59
N GLY A 417 -1.12 -7.18 -7.14
CA GLY A 417 -0.74 -5.93 -6.53
C GLY A 417 0.73 -5.81 -6.10
N PRO A 418 1.72 -6.22 -6.92
CA PRO A 418 3.12 -6.07 -6.55
C PRO A 418 3.45 -4.58 -6.35
N PRO A 419 4.10 -4.20 -5.22
CA PRO A 419 4.44 -2.80 -4.98
C PRO A 419 5.34 -2.23 -6.09
N ARG A 420 5.11 -0.96 -6.50
CA ARG A 420 5.88 -0.29 -7.56
C ARG A 420 7.40 -0.33 -7.33
N MET A 421 7.81 -0.33 -6.08
CA MET A 421 9.22 -0.37 -5.70
C MET A 421 9.89 -1.73 -5.88
N THR A 422 9.17 -2.77 -6.30
CA THR A 422 9.69 -4.09 -6.66
C THR A 422 10.68 -3.95 -7.81
N ARG A 423 11.94 -4.33 -7.60
CA ARG A 423 13.01 -4.16 -8.61
C ARG A 423 12.74 -4.96 -9.88
N PHE A 424 12.17 -6.14 -9.72
CA PHE A 424 11.76 -7.00 -10.82
C PHE A 424 10.76 -6.28 -11.74
N THR A 425 9.66 -5.73 -11.18
CA THR A 425 8.66 -5.00 -11.97
C THR A 425 9.21 -3.71 -12.59
N GLN A 426 10.13 -3.02 -11.89
CA GLN A 426 10.81 -1.86 -12.45
C GLN A 426 11.69 -2.21 -13.66
N ARG A 427 12.40 -3.34 -13.60
CA ARG A 427 13.19 -3.82 -14.77
C ARG A 427 12.28 -4.21 -15.92
N LEU A 428 11.21 -4.95 -15.63
CA LEU A 428 10.24 -5.39 -16.61
C LEU A 428 9.58 -4.22 -17.36
N ARG A 429 9.46 -3.06 -16.73
CA ARG A 429 8.83 -1.85 -17.29
C ARG A 429 9.79 -0.90 -18.02
N ARG A 430 11.11 -1.11 -17.99
CA ARG A 430 12.08 -0.13 -18.54
C ARG A 430 12.01 0.04 -20.05
N ASP A 431 11.68 -1.01 -20.76
CA ASP A 431 11.77 -1.06 -22.23
C ASP A 431 10.38 -1.16 -22.90
N ILE A 432 9.31 -0.73 -22.20
CA ILE A 432 7.96 -0.91 -22.67
C ILE A 432 7.47 0.35 -23.39
N GLY A 433 7.25 0.25 -24.69
CA GLY A 433 6.53 1.26 -25.49
C GLY A 433 5.01 1.25 -25.30
N SER A 434 4.49 0.58 -24.27
CA SER A 434 3.07 0.40 -23.97
C SER A 434 2.66 1.12 -22.68
N LEU A 435 1.35 1.10 -22.35
CA LEU A 435 0.81 1.71 -21.13
C LEU A 435 1.44 1.10 -19.87
N GLU A 436 1.85 1.93 -18.93
CA GLU A 436 2.42 1.48 -17.65
C GLU A 436 1.38 0.77 -16.77
N ARG A 437 0.11 1.12 -16.92
CA ARG A 437 -1.00 0.50 -16.17
C ARG A 437 -1.27 -0.94 -16.60
N LEU A 438 -1.18 -1.26 -17.88
CA LEU A 438 -1.28 -2.61 -18.44
C LEU A 438 -0.24 -2.79 -19.53
N PRO A 439 1.02 -3.01 -19.13
CA PRO A 439 2.08 -3.19 -20.11
C PRO A 439 1.94 -4.52 -20.87
N VAL A 440 2.28 -4.48 -22.16
CA VAL A 440 2.40 -5.67 -23.00
C VAL A 440 3.88 -6.06 -23.06
N ILE A 441 4.22 -7.23 -22.55
CA ILE A 441 5.56 -7.77 -22.50
C ILE A 441 5.68 -8.85 -23.56
N ASP A 442 6.69 -8.74 -24.45
CA ASP A 442 6.95 -9.73 -25.51
C ASP A 442 5.67 -10.20 -26.22
N GLY A 443 4.84 -9.23 -26.63
CA GLY A 443 3.57 -9.51 -27.32
C GLY A 443 2.58 -10.38 -26.55
N GLY A 444 2.73 -10.48 -25.21
CA GLY A 444 1.89 -11.29 -24.34
C GLY A 444 2.21 -12.78 -24.33
N LYS A 445 3.40 -13.18 -24.83
CA LYS A 445 3.80 -14.58 -25.00
C LYS A 445 3.86 -15.38 -23.70
N HIS A 446 4.49 -14.85 -22.65
CA HIS A 446 4.62 -15.52 -21.35
C HIS A 446 4.06 -14.68 -20.20
N VAL A 447 4.18 -13.35 -20.28
CA VAL A 447 3.79 -12.42 -19.23
C VAL A 447 2.61 -11.59 -19.68
N ARG A 448 1.53 -11.60 -18.89
CA ARG A 448 0.37 -10.73 -19.08
C ARG A 448 0.05 -9.96 -17.84
N TYR A 449 -0.33 -8.70 -18.03
CA TYR A 449 -0.86 -7.84 -16.97
C TYR A 449 -2.38 -7.78 -17.08
N ALA A 450 -3.07 -7.80 -15.94
CA ALA A 450 -4.52 -7.72 -15.91
C ALA A 450 -5.00 -6.77 -14.81
N ALA A 451 -6.01 -5.96 -15.12
CA ALA A 451 -6.82 -5.19 -14.16
C ALA A 451 -8.26 -5.72 -14.08
N ALA A 452 -8.60 -6.68 -14.92
CA ALA A 452 -9.87 -7.41 -14.95
C ALA A 452 -9.65 -8.73 -15.72
N PRO A 453 -10.52 -9.74 -15.57
CA PRO A 453 -10.35 -11.05 -16.21
C PRO A 453 -10.16 -11.02 -17.72
N GLU A 454 -10.85 -10.15 -18.44
CA GLU A 454 -10.76 -10.00 -19.90
C GLU A 454 -9.37 -9.56 -20.39
N HIS A 455 -8.57 -8.90 -19.54
CA HIS A 455 -7.20 -8.54 -19.89
C HIS A 455 -6.24 -9.73 -19.93
N THR A 456 -6.70 -10.91 -19.59
CA THR A 456 -5.95 -12.15 -19.87
C THR A 456 -6.00 -12.53 -21.36
N LEU A 457 -6.98 -12.03 -22.11
CA LEU A 457 -7.21 -12.32 -23.53
C LEU A 457 -6.81 -11.16 -24.44
N HIS A 458 -7.02 -9.93 -23.99
CA HIS A 458 -6.81 -8.70 -24.78
C HIS A 458 -5.92 -7.70 -24.03
N ASP A 459 -5.29 -6.81 -24.79
CA ASP A 459 -4.53 -5.69 -24.24
C ASP A 459 -5.45 -4.58 -23.66
N ALA A 460 -4.85 -3.51 -23.15
CA ALA A 460 -5.58 -2.35 -22.61
C ALA A 460 -6.50 -1.64 -23.61
N PHE A 461 -6.31 -1.85 -24.90
CA PHE A 461 -7.08 -1.25 -25.98
C PHE A 461 -8.14 -2.21 -26.56
N GLY A 462 -8.22 -3.43 -26.02
CA GLY A 462 -9.13 -4.46 -26.51
C GLY A 462 -8.60 -5.22 -27.74
N ASN A 463 -7.31 -5.06 -28.09
CA ASN A 463 -6.70 -5.81 -29.18
C ASN A 463 -6.21 -7.16 -28.69
N ASP A 464 -6.18 -8.13 -29.60
CA ASP A 464 -5.56 -9.43 -29.35
C ASP A 464 -4.04 -9.26 -29.14
N PHE A 465 -3.48 -10.07 -28.25
CA PHE A 465 -2.03 -10.13 -28.09
C PHE A 465 -1.36 -10.67 -29.37
N THR A 466 -0.18 -10.17 -29.67
CA THR A 466 0.60 -10.60 -30.86
C THR A 466 0.95 -12.08 -30.79
N HIS A 467 1.10 -12.62 -29.60
CA HIS A 467 1.42 -14.03 -29.38
C HIS A 467 0.37 -14.74 -28.52
N ALA A 468 0.11 -16.00 -28.86
CA ALA A 468 -0.65 -16.90 -27.98
C ALA A 468 0.08 -17.04 -26.64
N TRP A 469 -0.67 -17.09 -25.54
CA TRP A 469 -0.10 -17.23 -24.20
C TRP A 469 0.49 -18.62 -23.99
N ARG A 470 1.80 -18.71 -24.00
CA ARG A 470 2.57 -19.97 -23.89
C ARG A 470 3.01 -20.22 -22.44
N ARG A 471 3.14 -21.49 -22.09
CA ARG A 471 3.73 -21.89 -20.80
C ARG A 471 5.25 -21.71 -20.81
N PRO A 472 5.84 -21.38 -19.64
CA PRO A 472 5.22 -20.98 -18.39
C PRO A 472 4.41 -19.68 -18.51
N ARG A 473 3.23 -19.61 -17.88
CA ARG A 473 2.36 -18.42 -17.91
C ARG A 473 2.53 -17.62 -16.63
N MET A 474 2.86 -16.36 -16.73
CA MET A 474 2.91 -15.43 -15.59
C MET A 474 1.86 -14.34 -15.75
N LEU A 475 1.02 -14.19 -14.76
CA LEU A 475 0.03 -13.12 -14.67
C LEU A 475 0.40 -12.16 -13.55
N ILE A 476 0.36 -10.86 -13.85
CA ILE A 476 0.54 -9.78 -12.89
C ILE A 476 -0.78 -8.97 -12.85
N ALA A 477 -1.54 -9.13 -11.78
CA ALA A 477 -2.78 -8.39 -11.59
C ALA A 477 -2.49 -7.03 -10.92
N GLN A 478 -3.03 -5.93 -11.50
CA GLN A 478 -2.89 -4.58 -10.95
C GLN A 478 -4.05 -3.68 -11.35
N HIS A 479 -4.81 -3.17 -10.37
CA HIS A 479 -5.87 -2.22 -10.62
C HIS A 479 -5.33 -0.80 -10.77
N ALA A 480 -6.00 0.02 -11.57
CA ALA A 480 -5.64 1.43 -11.71
C ALA A 480 -5.82 2.21 -10.39
N SER A 481 -6.75 1.79 -9.52
CA SER A 481 -6.99 2.36 -8.20
C SER A 481 -6.13 1.80 -7.07
N ASP A 482 -5.25 0.82 -7.33
CA ASP A 482 -4.42 0.20 -6.29
C ASP A 482 -3.29 1.12 -5.81
N ALA A 483 -3.48 1.74 -4.65
CA ALA A 483 -2.49 2.66 -4.09
C ALA A 483 -1.15 2.01 -3.72
N ILE A 484 -1.10 0.70 -3.50
CA ILE A 484 0.14 -0.03 -3.20
C ILE A 484 0.98 -0.18 -4.46
N VAL A 485 0.33 -0.48 -5.58
CA VAL A 485 0.98 -0.62 -6.89
C VAL A 485 1.56 0.71 -7.39
N TRP A 486 0.91 1.84 -7.11
CA TRP A 486 1.28 3.13 -7.72
C TRP A 486 2.10 4.05 -6.82
N TRP A 487 2.29 3.70 -5.55
CA TRP A 487 3.07 4.52 -4.63
C TRP A 487 4.56 4.20 -4.69
N ASP A 488 5.39 5.24 -4.87
CA ASP A 488 6.84 5.16 -4.72
C ASP A 488 7.42 6.51 -4.27
N LEU A 489 8.72 6.53 -3.94
CA LEU A 489 9.41 7.74 -3.50
C LEU A 489 9.56 8.79 -4.62
N ASN A 490 9.53 8.40 -5.89
CA ASN A 490 9.68 9.35 -7.01
C ASN A 490 8.48 10.29 -7.09
N LEU A 491 7.30 9.87 -6.59
CA LEU A 491 6.12 10.74 -6.51
C LEU A 491 6.35 12.03 -5.74
N LEU A 492 7.37 12.10 -4.87
CA LEU A 492 7.74 13.32 -4.16
C LEU A 492 8.11 14.45 -5.13
N VAL A 493 8.89 14.14 -6.18
CA VAL A 493 9.54 15.14 -7.02
C VAL A 493 9.37 14.91 -8.52
N ARG A 494 8.90 13.75 -8.94
CA ARG A 494 8.71 13.39 -10.35
C ARG A 494 7.27 13.03 -10.64
N ARG A 495 6.74 13.66 -11.69
CA ARG A 495 5.42 13.33 -12.21
C ARG A 495 5.47 11.93 -12.85
N PRO A 496 4.63 10.98 -12.42
CA PRO A 496 4.62 9.65 -12.99
C PRO A 496 3.88 9.64 -14.34
N THR A 497 4.29 8.75 -15.23
CA THR A 497 3.69 8.57 -16.56
C THR A 497 2.26 8.08 -16.48
N TRP A 498 1.98 7.12 -15.59
CA TRP A 498 0.66 6.49 -15.45
C TRP A 498 -0.50 7.46 -15.10
N ILE A 499 -0.22 8.64 -14.52
CA ILE A 499 -1.27 9.65 -14.21
C ILE A 499 -1.93 10.21 -15.48
N HIS A 500 -1.19 10.25 -16.59
CA HIS A 500 -1.62 10.89 -17.83
C HIS A 500 -1.79 9.90 -18.99
N GLU A 501 -1.62 8.61 -18.71
CA GLU A 501 -1.88 7.61 -19.73
C GLU A 501 -3.32 7.70 -20.24
N PRO A 502 -3.53 7.48 -21.53
CA PRO A 502 -4.85 7.27 -22.08
C PRO A 502 -5.61 6.24 -21.24
N GLN A 503 -6.89 6.45 -21.04
CA GLN A 503 -7.76 5.48 -20.39
C GLN A 503 -8.74 4.96 -21.46
N PRO A 504 -8.35 3.92 -22.24
CA PRO A 504 -9.24 3.27 -23.16
C PRO A 504 -10.46 2.71 -22.41
N GLU A 505 -11.61 2.58 -23.09
CA GLU A 505 -12.82 2.01 -22.47
C GLU A 505 -12.59 0.56 -21.99
N ALA A 506 -11.78 -0.20 -22.73
CA ALA A 506 -11.39 -1.56 -22.37
C ALA A 506 -10.53 -1.63 -21.11
N LEU A 507 -9.91 -0.54 -20.69
CA LEU A 507 -9.11 -0.48 -19.46
C LEU A 507 -10.02 -0.30 -18.26
N HIS A 508 -10.95 -0.99 -17.91
CA HIS A 508 -11.76 -0.87 -16.68
C HIS A 508 -11.19 0.15 -15.66
N ALA A 509 -11.15 1.44 -16.08
CA ALA A 509 -10.49 2.49 -15.35
C ALA A 509 -11.33 2.84 -14.11
N ASP A 510 -10.97 2.25 -13.00
CA ASP A 510 -11.54 2.48 -11.68
C ASP A 510 -10.93 3.70 -10.96
N THR A 511 -10.25 4.57 -11.73
CA THR A 511 -9.66 5.81 -11.23
C THR A 511 -10.27 7.04 -11.90
N PHE A 512 -10.21 8.14 -11.20
CA PHE A 512 -10.68 9.44 -11.71
C PHE A 512 -9.76 9.96 -12.83
N ARG A 513 -10.30 10.25 -14.02
CA ARG A 513 -9.52 10.67 -15.20
C ARG A 513 -8.75 11.99 -15.01
N GLN A 514 -9.17 12.83 -14.07
CA GLN A 514 -8.60 14.16 -13.85
C GLN A 514 -7.63 14.18 -12.66
N LEU A 515 -6.93 13.09 -12.40
CA LEU A 515 -5.87 13.05 -11.40
C LEU A 515 -4.77 14.06 -11.76
N ARG A 516 -4.34 14.83 -10.78
CA ARG A 516 -3.25 15.79 -10.93
C ARG A 516 -2.11 15.44 -10.00
N TRP A 517 -0.90 15.43 -10.54
CA TRP A 517 0.28 15.31 -9.72
C TRP A 517 0.69 16.67 -9.17
N VAL A 518 0.89 16.76 -7.87
CA VAL A 518 1.43 17.91 -7.16
C VAL A 518 2.59 17.41 -6.30
N PRO A 519 3.82 17.99 -6.43
CA PRO A 519 4.98 17.56 -5.67
C PRO A 519 4.68 17.44 -4.17
N PHE A 520 5.23 16.43 -3.51
CA PHE A 520 5.02 16.08 -2.11
C PHE A 520 3.56 15.72 -1.74
N ILE A 521 2.57 16.49 -2.18
CA ILE A 521 1.16 16.29 -1.82
C ILE A 521 0.63 14.99 -2.40
N THR A 522 0.86 14.70 -3.68
CA THR A 522 0.40 13.46 -4.32
C THR A 522 1.01 12.22 -3.66
N TRP A 523 2.27 12.29 -3.27
CA TRP A 523 2.95 11.22 -2.54
C TRP A 523 2.22 10.88 -1.23
N TRP A 524 1.85 11.90 -0.45
CA TRP A 524 1.08 11.74 0.78
C TRP A 524 -0.34 11.23 0.52
N GLN A 525 -1.01 11.75 -0.49
CA GLN A 525 -2.37 11.34 -0.84
C GLN A 525 -2.45 9.85 -1.14
N ILE A 526 -1.58 9.37 -2.03
CA ILE A 526 -1.54 7.96 -2.42
C ILE A 526 -1.03 7.09 -1.25
N GLY A 527 -0.05 7.59 -0.47
CA GLY A 527 0.42 6.92 0.74
C GLY A 527 -0.70 6.67 1.76
N LEU A 528 -1.59 7.64 1.95
CA LEU A 528 -2.76 7.48 2.83
C LEU A 528 -3.87 6.63 2.21
N ASP A 529 -4.00 6.62 0.89
CA ASP A 529 -4.96 5.73 0.19
C ASP A 529 -4.63 4.25 0.42
N GLN A 530 -3.34 3.88 0.63
CA GLN A 530 -2.95 2.51 0.95
C GLN A 530 -3.69 1.95 2.18
N ILE A 531 -3.98 2.80 3.17
CA ILE A 531 -4.69 2.39 4.41
C ILE A 531 -6.10 1.88 4.08
N ASN A 532 -6.70 2.39 3.01
CA ASN A 532 -8.05 2.05 2.58
C ASN A 532 -8.09 1.14 1.35
N SER A 533 -6.94 0.71 0.83
CA SER A 533 -6.84 -0.07 -0.41
C SER A 533 -7.59 -1.40 -0.37
N LEU A 534 -7.67 -2.04 0.79
CA LEU A 534 -8.44 -3.28 1.00
C LEU A 534 -9.90 -3.02 1.36
N ASN A 535 -10.27 -1.78 1.70
CA ASN A 535 -11.62 -1.43 2.13
C ASN A 535 -12.49 -0.92 0.96
N VAL A 536 -12.39 -1.61 -0.17
CA VAL A 536 -13.19 -1.41 -1.39
C VAL A 536 -13.72 -2.76 -1.86
N PRO A 537 -14.78 -2.79 -2.67
CA PRO A 537 -15.28 -4.04 -3.27
C PRO A 537 -14.18 -4.78 -4.07
N GLY A 538 -14.36 -6.09 -4.25
CA GLY A 538 -13.49 -6.89 -5.13
C GLY A 538 -13.44 -6.33 -6.55
N GLY A 539 -12.29 -6.44 -7.22
CA GLY A 539 -12.05 -5.84 -8.52
C GLY A 539 -11.60 -4.38 -8.47
N HIS A 540 -11.29 -3.84 -7.29
CA HIS A 540 -10.87 -2.45 -7.10
C HIS A 540 -9.84 -2.33 -5.98
N GLY A 541 -9.02 -1.26 -6.05
CA GLY A 541 -7.97 -1.03 -5.07
C GLY A 541 -7.02 -2.22 -4.98
N HIS A 542 -6.67 -2.61 -3.77
CA HIS A 542 -5.82 -3.78 -3.52
C HIS A 542 -6.63 -5.04 -3.21
N ASN A 543 -7.84 -5.15 -3.78
CA ASN A 543 -8.79 -6.23 -3.50
C ASN A 543 -9.04 -7.07 -4.75
N TYR A 544 -8.22 -8.11 -4.95
CA TYR A 544 -8.20 -9.03 -6.08
C TYR A 544 -9.01 -10.32 -5.79
N PHE A 545 -10.20 -10.22 -5.24
CA PHE A 545 -10.93 -11.37 -4.75
C PHE A 545 -11.41 -12.33 -5.85
N GLU A 546 -12.54 -12.04 -6.46
CA GLU A 546 -13.21 -12.97 -7.38
C GLU A 546 -12.45 -13.17 -8.69
N GLU A 547 -11.66 -12.18 -9.07
CA GLU A 547 -10.81 -12.23 -10.26
C GLU A 547 -9.76 -13.33 -10.19
N MET A 548 -9.30 -13.68 -8.97
CA MET A 548 -8.28 -14.71 -8.77
C MET A 548 -8.72 -16.06 -9.34
N LEU A 549 -10.02 -16.33 -9.36
CA LEU A 549 -10.54 -17.57 -9.93
C LEU A 549 -10.31 -17.64 -11.44
N TRP A 550 -10.53 -16.53 -12.15
CA TRP A 550 -10.30 -16.42 -13.59
C TRP A 550 -8.81 -16.39 -13.91
N TYR A 551 -8.02 -15.68 -13.12
CA TYR A 551 -6.57 -15.60 -13.30
C TYR A 551 -5.89 -16.96 -13.14
N TRP A 552 -6.32 -17.74 -12.14
CA TRP A 552 -5.80 -19.08 -11.94
C TRP A 552 -6.27 -20.06 -13.02
N ASP A 553 -7.49 -19.96 -13.50
CA ASP A 553 -7.99 -20.81 -14.60
C ASP A 553 -7.13 -20.63 -15.87
N GLU A 554 -6.83 -19.39 -16.21
CA GLU A 554 -5.99 -19.07 -17.36
C GLU A 554 -4.51 -19.52 -17.20
N VAL A 555 -3.93 -19.35 -16.01
CA VAL A 555 -2.54 -19.77 -15.75
C VAL A 555 -2.42 -21.29 -15.67
N LEU A 556 -3.33 -21.97 -15.01
CA LEU A 556 -3.41 -23.44 -14.96
C LEU A 556 -3.71 -24.03 -16.34
N GLY A 557 -4.61 -23.42 -17.10
CA GLY A 557 -5.02 -23.90 -18.41
C GLY A 557 -5.47 -25.37 -18.38
N SER A 558 -4.80 -26.28 -19.11
CA SER A 558 -5.16 -27.70 -19.13
C SER A 558 -4.98 -28.45 -17.80
N GLN A 559 -4.47 -27.81 -16.74
CA GLN A 559 -4.44 -28.35 -15.38
C GLN A 559 -5.73 -28.06 -14.61
N SER A 560 -6.55 -27.13 -15.10
CA SER A 560 -7.91 -26.97 -14.61
C SER A 560 -8.71 -28.23 -14.96
N ARG A 561 -9.26 -28.90 -13.95
CA ARG A 561 -10.00 -30.16 -14.13
C ARG A 561 -11.32 -29.98 -14.86
N GLN A 562 -11.79 -28.74 -14.94
CA GLN A 562 -13.06 -28.39 -15.56
C GLN A 562 -12.98 -26.96 -16.10
N ALA A 563 -13.54 -26.72 -17.29
CA ALA A 563 -13.62 -25.37 -17.87
C ALA A 563 -14.42 -24.45 -16.95
N LEU A 564 -13.87 -23.30 -16.61
CA LEU A 564 -14.50 -22.30 -15.76
C LEU A 564 -15.56 -21.54 -16.55
N THR A 565 -16.82 -21.83 -16.24
CA THR A 565 -17.96 -21.09 -16.79
C THR A 565 -18.42 -20.02 -15.77
N PRO A 566 -19.11 -18.95 -16.20
CA PRO A 566 -19.67 -17.96 -15.27
C PRO A 566 -20.61 -18.57 -14.20
N LYS A 567 -21.33 -19.62 -14.55
CA LYS A 567 -22.19 -20.36 -13.62
C LYS A 567 -21.38 -21.10 -12.56
N LEU A 568 -20.31 -21.78 -12.97
CA LEU A 568 -19.40 -22.49 -12.07
C LEU A 568 -18.64 -21.50 -11.19
N ALA A 569 -18.09 -20.42 -11.77
CA ALA A 569 -17.40 -19.36 -11.03
C ALA A 569 -18.29 -18.78 -9.92
N LYS A 570 -19.55 -18.46 -10.24
CA LYS A 570 -20.52 -17.96 -9.25
C LYS A 570 -20.83 -18.98 -8.15
N LYS A 571 -20.81 -20.28 -8.47
CA LYS A 571 -21.01 -21.35 -7.49
C LYS A 571 -19.80 -21.50 -6.56
N ILE A 572 -18.59 -21.53 -7.10
CA ILE A 572 -17.34 -21.57 -6.35
C ILE A 572 -17.23 -20.33 -5.44
N ALA A 573 -17.48 -19.13 -5.99
CA ALA A 573 -17.44 -17.87 -5.25
C ALA A 573 -18.32 -17.87 -3.99
N ARG A 574 -19.48 -18.55 -4.02
CA ARG A 574 -20.34 -18.69 -2.83
C ARG A 574 -19.67 -19.49 -1.71
N PHE A 575 -18.90 -20.53 -2.05
CA PHE A 575 -18.15 -21.30 -1.07
C PHE A 575 -17.01 -20.47 -0.47
N ILE A 576 -16.22 -19.79 -1.31
CA ILE A 576 -15.08 -18.99 -0.85
C ILE A 576 -15.55 -17.86 0.07
N ARG A 577 -16.63 -17.13 -0.29
CA ARG A 577 -17.19 -16.05 0.54
C ARG A 577 -17.70 -16.51 1.89
N ARG A 578 -18.18 -17.75 2.02
CA ARG A 578 -18.65 -18.27 3.30
C ARG A 578 -17.50 -18.47 4.29
N ASP A 579 -16.30 -18.76 3.78
CA ASP A 579 -15.11 -19.07 4.56
C ASP A 579 -14.14 -17.86 4.68
N ALA A 580 -14.46 -16.71 4.08
CA ALA A 580 -13.66 -15.48 4.11
C ALA A 580 -14.06 -14.57 5.28
#